data_6fb15f166841a601d9d988ddfd3609b0
#
_entry.id   6fb15f166841a601d9d988ddfd3609b0
#
_cell.length_a   1.000
_cell.length_b   1.000
_cell.length_c   1.000
_cell.angle_alpha   90.00
_cell.angle_beta   90.00
_cell.angle_gamma   90.00
#
_symmetry.space_group_name_H-M   'P 1'
#
loop_
_entity.id
_entity.type
_entity.pdbx_description
1 polymer ?
#
loop_
_entity_poly.entity_id
_entity_poly.type
_entity_poly.pdbx_seq_one_letter_code
_entity_poly.pdbx_strand_id
1 'polypeptide(L)'
;MKKFIFQISWKFTVLVLIAATLNACKKSEDQPDEPARLFKPSEVKITAGETRAKLTWTVPIMATGKALKYNIDFSTDSTFATVKYTTTSDTAGVTVTEDNIPVRTKYYARVKAAATADQPESKYVRSSVFQLTGTQLFSAVRDNDIKETNVTLRFTPTVGLSTIVLTPINGNAVTATLNAADALAGIKLISGLTAGTPYSAELFADTKSKGLVIFTTLVPTTYTVRLNPGDDLATAITNAADGATIGLNPGTYTLATTSFITRKTITIKSTSGNPSDTKVNYKEIDLEGTGAGITLSGIEFDGTAGASLYFLNFIGSQAANGSAATFTNVVVDNCIAHGSTTAFLRGDRGTAARDFKITNITINNSIVYDMGLNGSSAYYTLHVNKMQFNTIVVSKSTFYNAGPGLVSASTTYTGDVVPSVAVTNSTFNGFGGNAKYALLDATANPIRFTIQNSIMANTPKSGTVNAAAIRATGAGSTLAISNSNYFNLSSALTGGTPLTFGTATLTSNQTLNLGWTPTTTDFTLPAASPLRTASSTGGAIGDPRWTY
;
A
#
# COMPACT_ATOMS: atom_id res chain seq x y z
N MET A 1 -6.66 0.94 -101.02
CA MET A 1 -7.94 1.37 -100.30
C MET A 1 -7.88 1.34 -98.74
N LYS A 2 -7.08 0.47 -98.08
CA LYS A 2 -7.08 0.42 -96.57
C LYS A 2 -6.38 1.61 -95.86
N LYS A 3 -5.44 2.27 -96.46
CA LYS A 3 -4.73 3.43 -95.83
C LYS A 3 -5.53 4.75 -95.84
N PHE A 4 -6.49 4.90 -96.74
CA PHE A 4 -7.28 6.14 -96.87
C PHE A 4 -8.42 6.17 -95.85
N ILE A 5 -8.99 5.03 -95.52
CA ILE A 5 -10.09 4.90 -94.54
C ILE A 5 -9.54 5.15 -93.10
N PHE A 6 -8.31 4.76 -92.79
CA PHE A 6 -7.70 4.94 -91.47
C PHE A 6 -7.36 6.42 -91.18
N GLN A 7 -6.98 7.19 -92.16
CA GLN A 7 -6.66 8.62 -91.98
C GLN A 7 -7.94 9.48 -91.83
N ILE A 8 -9.05 9.11 -92.43
CA ILE A 8 -10.31 9.84 -92.25
C ILE A 8 -10.92 9.52 -90.88
N SER A 9 -10.81 8.29 -90.41
CA SER A 9 -11.29 7.90 -89.06
C SER A 9 -10.54 8.64 -87.96
N TRP A 10 -9.19 8.81 -88.06
CA TRP A 10 -8.39 9.50 -87.06
C TRP A 10 -8.73 11.01 -86.98
N LYS A 11 -8.88 11.66 -88.11
CA LYS A 11 -9.25 13.07 -88.16
C LYS A 11 -10.64 13.35 -87.64
N PHE A 12 -11.56 12.42 -87.80
CA PHE A 12 -12.92 12.51 -87.24
C PHE A 12 -12.91 12.30 -85.73
N THR A 13 -12.12 11.34 -85.24
CA THR A 13 -11.97 11.06 -83.82
C THR A 13 -11.33 12.25 -83.08
N VAL A 14 -10.29 12.88 -83.68
CA VAL A 14 -9.62 14.04 -83.09
C VAL A 14 -10.58 15.27 -83.10
N LEU A 15 -11.38 15.44 -84.15
CA LEU A 15 -12.36 16.52 -84.23
C LEU A 15 -13.50 16.37 -83.21
N VAL A 16 -13.96 15.14 -82.94
CA VAL A 16 -14.98 14.81 -81.93
C VAL A 16 -14.41 15.00 -80.53
N LEU A 17 -13.10 14.66 -80.30
CA LEU A 17 -12.43 14.88 -79.01
C LEU A 17 -12.26 16.39 -78.73
N ILE A 18 -11.89 17.20 -79.72
CA ILE A 18 -11.75 18.65 -79.58
C ILE A 18 -13.13 19.30 -79.35
N ALA A 19 -14.18 18.83 -80.01
CA ALA A 19 -15.55 19.32 -79.77
C ALA A 19 -16.09 18.95 -78.39
N ALA A 20 -15.67 17.78 -77.82
CA ALA A 20 -16.05 17.38 -76.47
C ALA A 20 -15.32 18.21 -75.37
N THR A 21 -14.11 18.68 -75.62
CA THR A 21 -13.37 19.54 -74.68
C THR A 21 -13.88 20.98 -74.64
N LEU A 22 -14.52 21.44 -75.70
CA LEU A 22 -15.10 22.80 -75.74
C LEU A 22 -16.46 22.92 -75.00
N ASN A 23 -17.12 21.84 -74.68
CA ASN A 23 -18.35 21.84 -73.88
C ASN A 23 -18.12 21.60 -72.39
N ALA A 24 -16.88 21.35 -71.94
CA ALA A 24 -16.57 21.07 -70.54
C ALA A 24 -16.47 22.31 -69.65
N CYS A 25 -16.64 23.51 -70.19
CA CYS A 25 -16.59 24.78 -69.47
C CYS A 25 -17.83 25.64 -69.68
N LYS A 26 -19.03 25.10 -69.65
CA LYS A 26 -20.19 25.91 -69.34
C LYS A 26 -20.42 25.89 -67.84
N LYS A 27 -19.91 26.88 -67.14
CA LYS A 27 -20.35 27.28 -65.82
C LYS A 27 -21.86 27.55 -65.94
N SER A 28 -22.70 26.75 -65.28
CA SER A 28 -24.13 27.03 -65.20
C SER A 28 -24.32 28.32 -64.39
N GLU A 29 -24.72 29.36 -65.05
CA GLU A 29 -24.89 30.69 -64.45
C GLU A 29 -26.23 30.84 -63.67
N ASP A 30 -26.87 29.75 -63.30
CA ASP A 30 -28.20 29.82 -62.62
C ASP A 30 -28.29 28.96 -61.34
N GLN A 31 -27.17 28.83 -60.58
CA GLN A 31 -27.31 28.50 -59.16
C GLN A 31 -26.96 29.75 -58.36
N PRO A 32 -27.87 30.24 -57.49
CA PRO A 32 -27.48 31.30 -56.56
C PRO A 32 -26.22 30.82 -55.82
N ASP A 33 -25.14 31.62 -55.88
CA ASP A 33 -23.92 31.37 -55.16
C ASP A 33 -24.27 31.15 -53.69
N GLU A 34 -24.30 29.86 -53.23
CA GLU A 34 -24.44 29.61 -51.78
C GLU A 34 -23.33 30.41 -51.10
N PRO A 35 -23.65 31.26 -50.16
CA PRO A 35 -22.66 32.08 -49.49
C PRO A 35 -21.56 31.19 -48.92
N ALA A 36 -20.28 31.53 -49.22
CA ALA A 36 -19.15 30.75 -48.75
C ALA A 36 -19.22 30.59 -47.24
N ARG A 37 -19.10 29.34 -46.76
CA ARG A 37 -19.11 29.03 -45.33
C ARG A 37 -18.01 29.76 -44.58
N LEU A 38 -18.25 30.07 -43.31
CA LEU A 38 -17.22 30.58 -42.41
C LEU A 38 -16.03 29.63 -42.34
N PHE A 39 -14.85 30.19 -42.20
CA PHE A 39 -13.63 29.40 -42.00
C PHE A 39 -13.71 28.68 -40.66
N LYS A 40 -13.38 27.38 -40.66
CA LYS A 40 -13.31 26.59 -39.40
C LYS A 40 -12.13 27.07 -38.54
N PRO A 41 -12.26 27.05 -37.21
CA PRO A 41 -11.14 27.22 -36.32
C PRO A 41 -10.04 26.22 -36.64
N SER A 42 -8.77 26.54 -36.35
CA SER A 42 -7.69 25.59 -36.43
C SER A 42 -7.33 25.13 -35.05
N GLU A 43 -6.83 23.91 -34.94
CA GLU A 43 -6.28 23.25 -33.74
C GLU A 43 -6.97 23.62 -32.42
N VAL A 44 -7.67 22.70 -31.80
CA VAL A 44 -8.20 22.85 -30.45
C VAL A 44 -7.17 22.34 -29.44
N LYS A 45 -6.58 23.26 -28.68
CA LYS A 45 -5.66 22.96 -27.57
C LYS A 45 -6.45 22.85 -26.27
N ILE A 46 -6.10 21.86 -25.44
CA ILE A 46 -6.75 21.60 -24.16
C ILE A 46 -5.73 21.59 -23.05
N THR A 47 -6.05 22.31 -21.99
CA THR A 47 -5.37 22.24 -20.69
C THR A 47 -6.40 21.76 -19.67
N ALA A 48 -6.37 20.46 -19.34
CA ALA A 48 -7.23 19.82 -18.34
C ALA A 48 -6.56 19.79 -16.98
N GLY A 49 -7.34 20.05 -15.94
CA GLY A 49 -6.96 19.95 -14.54
C GLY A 49 -7.91 19.02 -13.78
N GLU A 50 -7.97 19.18 -12.47
CA GLU A 50 -8.82 18.34 -11.62
C GLU A 50 -10.31 18.56 -11.89
N THR A 51 -10.78 19.77 -11.78
CA THR A 51 -12.20 20.10 -11.82
C THR A 51 -12.61 21.01 -12.99
N ARG A 52 -11.66 21.39 -13.85
CA ARG A 52 -11.91 22.24 -15.02
C ARG A 52 -10.94 21.95 -16.15
N ALA A 53 -11.39 22.21 -17.38
CA ALA A 53 -10.54 22.20 -18.56
C ALA A 53 -10.74 23.50 -19.35
N LYS A 54 -9.63 24.11 -19.79
CA LYS A 54 -9.62 25.24 -20.70
C LYS A 54 -9.34 24.75 -22.12
N LEU A 55 -10.23 25.05 -23.04
CA LEU A 55 -10.07 24.81 -24.45
C LEU A 55 -9.75 26.13 -25.12
N THR A 56 -8.82 26.16 -26.06
CA THR A 56 -8.48 27.30 -26.89
C THR A 56 -8.29 26.85 -28.33
N TRP A 57 -8.58 27.73 -29.26
CA TRP A 57 -8.38 27.50 -30.70
C TRP A 57 -7.85 28.74 -31.38
N THR A 58 -7.28 28.56 -32.56
CA THR A 58 -6.80 29.70 -33.34
C THR A 58 -7.89 30.17 -34.31
N VAL A 59 -8.13 31.48 -34.29
CA VAL A 59 -9.02 32.12 -35.25
C VAL A 59 -8.31 32.18 -36.61
N PRO A 60 -8.95 31.73 -37.71
CA PRO A 60 -8.36 31.84 -39.06
C PRO A 60 -8.06 33.30 -39.42
N ILE A 61 -6.94 33.52 -40.12
CA ILE A 61 -6.50 34.89 -40.53
C ILE A 61 -7.62 35.66 -41.21
N MET A 62 -8.39 35.02 -42.08
CA MET A 62 -9.51 35.67 -42.82
C MET A 62 -10.72 36.01 -41.92
N ALA A 63 -10.72 35.56 -40.68
CA ALA A 63 -11.74 35.84 -39.67
C ALA A 63 -11.21 36.74 -38.54
N THR A 64 -9.97 37.17 -38.60
CA THR A 64 -9.35 38.06 -37.60
C THR A 64 -10.05 39.41 -37.60
N GLY A 65 -10.41 39.91 -36.40
CA GLY A 65 -11.16 41.17 -36.24
C GLY A 65 -12.66 41.06 -36.40
N LYS A 66 -13.21 39.91 -36.79
CA LYS A 66 -14.67 39.67 -36.83
C LYS A 66 -15.17 39.18 -35.50
N ALA A 67 -16.29 39.69 -35.02
CA ALA A 67 -17.00 39.19 -33.84
C ALA A 67 -17.71 37.88 -34.20
N LEU A 68 -17.03 36.73 -33.95
CA LEU A 68 -17.59 35.41 -34.21
C LEU A 68 -18.05 34.76 -32.90
N LYS A 69 -19.19 34.05 -32.97
CA LYS A 69 -19.60 33.09 -31.95
C LYS A 69 -19.16 31.70 -32.35
N TYR A 70 -18.87 30.87 -31.35
CA TYR A 70 -18.47 29.49 -31.56
C TYR A 70 -19.44 28.57 -30.84
N ASN A 71 -19.81 27.46 -31.49
CA ASN A 71 -20.53 26.35 -30.86
C ASN A 71 -19.53 25.25 -30.52
N ILE A 72 -19.58 24.75 -29.28
CA ILE A 72 -18.68 23.76 -28.77
C ILE A 72 -19.51 22.58 -28.24
N ASP A 73 -19.30 21.40 -28.80
CA ASP A 73 -19.93 20.15 -28.38
C ASP A 73 -18.94 19.26 -27.69
N PHE A 74 -19.39 18.55 -26.66
CA PHE A 74 -18.62 17.56 -25.91
C PHE A 74 -19.29 16.19 -26.02
N SER A 75 -18.48 15.17 -26.29
CA SER A 75 -18.92 13.78 -26.39
C SER A 75 -17.91 12.82 -25.75
N THR A 76 -18.40 11.71 -25.24
CA THR A 76 -17.56 10.58 -24.80
C THR A 76 -17.13 9.68 -25.97
N ASP A 77 -17.71 9.92 -27.15
CA ASP A 77 -17.45 9.20 -28.38
C ASP A 77 -16.79 10.12 -29.41
N SER A 78 -15.71 9.67 -30.03
CA SER A 78 -14.92 10.43 -31.01
C SER A 78 -15.69 10.72 -32.31
N THR A 79 -16.76 9.98 -32.60
CA THR A 79 -17.62 10.21 -33.78
C THR A 79 -18.67 11.26 -33.51
N PHE A 80 -18.93 11.62 -32.23
CA PHE A 80 -20.00 12.52 -31.81
C PHE A 80 -21.40 12.00 -32.18
N ALA A 81 -21.61 10.70 -32.19
CA ALA A 81 -22.91 10.10 -32.34
C ALA A 81 -23.91 10.58 -31.26
N THR A 82 -23.38 10.78 -30.04
CA THR A 82 -24.15 11.39 -28.93
C THR A 82 -23.39 12.57 -28.35
N VAL A 83 -23.95 13.76 -28.38
CA VAL A 83 -23.42 14.93 -27.69
C VAL A 83 -23.92 14.93 -26.25
N LYS A 84 -23.02 15.06 -25.29
CA LYS A 84 -23.31 15.05 -23.86
C LYS A 84 -23.51 16.45 -23.28
N TYR A 85 -22.78 17.43 -23.81
CA TYR A 85 -22.88 18.82 -23.37
C TYR A 85 -22.53 19.73 -24.53
N THR A 86 -23.25 20.85 -24.65
CA THR A 86 -23.03 21.89 -25.64
C THR A 86 -22.95 23.24 -24.96
N THR A 87 -22.04 24.08 -25.41
CA THR A 87 -21.90 25.46 -24.95
C THR A 87 -21.51 26.40 -26.11
N THR A 88 -21.53 27.69 -25.86
CA THR A 88 -21.11 28.70 -26.83
C THR A 88 -20.03 29.60 -26.23
N SER A 89 -19.25 30.25 -27.10
CA SER A 89 -18.26 31.24 -26.69
C SER A 89 -18.17 32.38 -27.73
N ASP A 90 -18.01 33.59 -27.25
CA ASP A 90 -17.76 34.77 -28.07
C ASP A 90 -16.24 35.05 -28.23
N THR A 91 -15.42 34.20 -27.65
CA THR A 91 -13.95 34.28 -27.72
C THR A 91 -13.37 32.99 -28.27
N ALA A 92 -12.08 32.98 -28.63
CA ALA A 92 -11.37 31.81 -29.13
C ALA A 92 -10.99 30.82 -28.01
N GLY A 93 -11.84 30.66 -27.02
CA GLY A 93 -11.64 29.71 -25.92
C GLY A 93 -12.89 29.58 -25.06
N VAL A 94 -12.92 28.47 -24.27
CA VAL A 94 -14.00 28.19 -23.32
C VAL A 94 -13.38 27.40 -22.14
N THR A 95 -13.92 27.62 -20.95
CA THR A 95 -13.62 26.79 -19.78
C THR A 95 -14.85 25.97 -19.41
N VAL A 96 -14.68 24.67 -19.28
CA VAL A 96 -15.70 23.76 -18.74
C VAL A 96 -15.27 23.24 -17.39
N THR A 97 -16.24 22.94 -16.53
CA THR A 97 -16.01 22.50 -15.16
C THR A 97 -16.68 21.14 -14.90
N GLU A 98 -16.46 20.58 -13.70
CA GLU A 98 -17.16 19.38 -13.24
C GLU A 98 -18.69 19.53 -13.15
N ASP A 99 -19.19 20.74 -13.22
CA ASP A 99 -20.64 21.02 -13.33
C ASP A 99 -21.17 20.75 -14.73
N ASN A 100 -20.33 20.83 -15.74
CA ASN A 100 -20.68 20.67 -17.15
C ASN A 100 -20.44 19.27 -17.66
N ILE A 101 -19.29 18.67 -17.28
CA ILE A 101 -18.87 17.34 -17.69
C ILE A 101 -18.31 16.58 -16.48
N PRO A 102 -18.74 15.32 -16.25
CA PRO A 102 -18.23 14.51 -15.15
C PRO A 102 -16.72 14.34 -15.16
N VAL A 103 -16.11 14.37 -13.98
CA VAL A 103 -14.69 14.00 -13.77
C VAL A 103 -14.46 12.52 -14.08
N ARG A 104 -13.20 12.11 -14.25
CA ARG A 104 -12.78 10.73 -14.52
C ARG A 104 -13.41 10.08 -15.75
N THR A 105 -14.04 10.90 -16.61
CA THR A 105 -14.66 10.47 -17.87
C THR A 105 -13.88 11.07 -19.04
N LYS A 106 -13.56 10.26 -20.03
CA LYS A 106 -12.87 10.72 -21.25
C LYS A 106 -13.85 11.43 -22.16
N TYR A 107 -13.46 12.62 -22.61
CA TYR A 107 -14.22 13.45 -23.54
C TYR A 107 -13.40 13.83 -24.76
N TYR A 108 -14.13 14.08 -25.84
CA TYR A 108 -13.70 14.79 -27.03
C TYR A 108 -14.52 16.08 -27.13
N ALA A 109 -13.92 17.14 -27.66
CA ALA A 109 -14.61 18.35 -28.00
C ALA A 109 -14.53 18.62 -29.50
N ARG A 110 -15.55 19.26 -30.06
CA ARG A 110 -15.51 19.81 -31.41
C ARG A 110 -16.05 21.25 -31.41
N VAL A 111 -15.42 22.07 -32.21
CA VAL A 111 -15.71 23.53 -32.28
C VAL A 111 -15.99 23.91 -33.71
N LYS A 112 -17.02 24.74 -33.92
CA LYS A 112 -17.31 25.42 -35.20
C LYS A 112 -17.67 26.89 -34.96
N ALA A 113 -17.39 27.75 -35.92
CA ALA A 113 -17.95 29.08 -35.92
C ALA A 113 -19.44 29.00 -36.26
N ALA A 114 -20.28 29.66 -35.48
CA ALA A 114 -21.71 29.75 -35.68
C ALA A 114 -22.03 30.60 -36.92
N ALA A 115 -23.15 30.32 -37.58
CA ALA A 115 -23.60 31.11 -38.71
C ALA A 115 -23.76 32.59 -38.34
N THR A 116 -23.46 33.47 -39.29
CA THR A 116 -23.76 34.92 -39.26
C THR A 116 -24.92 35.25 -40.20
N ALA A 117 -25.36 36.51 -40.25
CA ALA A 117 -26.40 36.93 -41.17
C ALA A 117 -26.00 36.67 -42.65
N ASP A 118 -24.70 36.75 -42.94
CA ASP A 118 -24.19 36.74 -44.32
C ASP A 118 -23.53 35.41 -44.73
N GLN A 119 -23.19 34.56 -43.77
CA GLN A 119 -22.42 33.35 -44.02
C GLN A 119 -22.91 32.15 -43.18
N PRO A 120 -23.07 30.96 -43.81
CA PRO A 120 -23.33 29.71 -43.06
C PRO A 120 -22.19 29.34 -42.10
N GLU A 121 -22.54 28.54 -41.11
CA GLU A 121 -21.60 28.03 -40.11
C GLU A 121 -20.39 27.29 -40.71
N SER A 122 -19.28 27.28 -40.00
CA SER A 122 -18.09 26.56 -40.43
C SER A 122 -18.21 25.03 -40.26
N LYS A 123 -17.26 24.27 -40.83
CA LYS A 123 -17.07 22.88 -40.47
C LYS A 123 -16.47 22.80 -39.07
N TYR A 124 -16.71 21.67 -38.39
CA TYR A 124 -16.10 21.38 -37.08
C TYR A 124 -14.59 21.11 -37.17
N VAL A 125 -13.87 21.53 -36.15
CA VAL A 125 -12.55 21.02 -35.78
C VAL A 125 -12.69 20.24 -34.49
N ARG A 126 -11.97 19.11 -34.38
CA ARG A 126 -12.01 18.22 -33.22
C ARG A 126 -10.77 18.38 -32.36
N SER A 127 -10.91 18.14 -31.07
CA SER A 127 -9.79 18.06 -30.13
C SER A 127 -9.22 16.66 -30.07
N SER A 128 -8.06 16.52 -29.41
CA SER A 128 -7.61 15.27 -28.79
C SER A 128 -8.55 14.88 -27.64
N VAL A 129 -8.45 13.62 -27.18
CA VAL A 129 -9.15 13.16 -25.97
C VAL A 129 -8.58 13.88 -24.75
N PHE A 130 -9.45 14.20 -23.80
CA PHE A 130 -9.07 14.77 -22.50
C PHE A 130 -10.00 14.26 -21.40
N GLN A 131 -9.62 14.54 -20.14
CA GLN A 131 -10.37 14.12 -18.97
C GLN A 131 -10.11 15.11 -17.83
N LEU A 132 -11.12 15.44 -17.06
CA LEU A 132 -10.94 16.05 -15.75
C LEU A 132 -10.51 14.96 -14.78
N THR A 133 -9.37 15.13 -14.09
CA THR A 133 -8.83 14.06 -13.23
C THR A 133 -9.64 13.86 -11.96
N GLY A 134 -10.40 14.86 -11.53
CA GLY A 134 -11.17 14.87 -10.30
C GLY A 134 -10.32 15.14 -9.07
N THR A 135 -10.91 15.69 -8.04
CA THR A 135 -10.27 15.83 -6.73
C THR A 135 -10.02 14.46 -6.13
N GLN A 136 -8.94 14.28 -5.37
CA GLN A 136 -8.61 13.04 -4.66
C GLN A 136 -8.47 13.31 -3.17
N LEU A 137 -9.53 13.08 -2.41
CA LEU A 137 -9.52 13.19 -0.95
C LEU A 137 -9.26 11.86 -0.25
N PHE A 138 -9.45 10.71 -0.91
CA PHE A 138 -9.09 9.44 -0.30
C PHE A 138 -7.59 9.31 -0.09
N SER A 139 -7.23 8.78 1.07
CA SER A 139 -5.92 8.17 1.28
C SER A 139 -5.86 6.78 0.63
N ALA A 140 -4.66 6.28 0.38
CA ALA A 140 -4.48 4.89 -0.06
C ALA A 140 -5.09 3.92 0.97
N VAL A 141 -5.81 2.91 0.49
CA VAL A 141 -6.40 1.88 1.36
C VAL A 141 -5.27 1.02 1.93
N ARG A 142 -5.25 0.85 3.24
CA ARG A 142 -4.24 0.04 3.93
C ARG A 142 -4.64 -1.42 3.94
N ASP A 143 -3.67 -2.32 3.91
CA ASP A 143 -3.91 -3.76 4.03
C ASP A 143 -4.72 -4.10 5.29
N ASN A 144 -4.43 -3.40 6.41
CA ASN A 144 -5.13 -3.58 7.68
C ASN A 144 -6.59 -3.13 7.69
N ASP A 145 -6.89 -2.18 6.87
CA ASP A 145 -8.23 -1.62 6.76
C ASP A 145 -9.14 -2.48 5.87
N ILE A 146 -8.59 -3.50 5.19
CA ILE A 146 -9.31 -4.43 4.32
C ILE A 146 -9.56 -5.74 5.06
N LYS A 147 -10.82 -6.16 5.14
CA LYS A 147 -11.25 -7.43 5.72
C LYS A 147 -12.03 -8.25 4.69
N GLU A 148 -12.54 -9.41 5.11
CA GLU A 148 -13.33 -10.28 4.23
C GLU A 148 -14.65 -9.61 3.79
N THR A 149 -15.34 -8.95 4.72
CA THR A 149 -16.68 -8.38 4.47
C THR A 149 -16.82 -6.92 4.85
N ASN A 150 -15.71 -6.24 5.14
CA ASN A 150 -15.71 -4.82 5.45
C ASN A 150 -14.39 -4.14 5.07
N VAL A 151 -14.43 -2.81 4.99
CA VAL A 151 -13.25 -1.97 4.75
C VAL A 151 -13.36 -0.70 5.57
N THR A 152 -12.25 -0.20 6.09
CA THR A 152 -12.16 1.15 6.66
C THR A 152 -11.54 2.08 5.63
N LEU A 153 -12.30 3.04 5.14
CA LEU A 153 -11.81 4.05 4.20
C LEU A 153 -11.45 5.33 4.94
N ARG A 154 -10.31 5.92 4.56
CA ARG A 154 -9.79 7.16 5.13
C ARG A 154 -9.70 8.23 4.05
N PHE A 155 -10.01 9.46 4.44
CA PHE A 155 -10.04 10.59 3.51
C PHE A 155 -9.71 11.90 4.25
N THR A 156 -9.29 12.90 3.52
CA THR A 156 -9.04 14.23 4.08
C THR A 156 -10.34 14.79 4.65
N PRO A 157 -10.39 15.15 5.94
CA PRO A 157 -11.55 15.77 6.56
C PRO A 157 -12.05 16.97 5.77
N THR A 158 -13.30 16.93 5.32
CA THR A 158 -13.87 17.99 4.48
C THR A 158 -15.36 18.13 4.76
N VAL A 159 -15.80 19.34 4.98
CA VAL A 159 -17.23 19.64 5.19
C VAL A 159 -18.01 19.41 3.90
N GLY A 160 -19.23 18.87 4.00
CA GLY A 160 -20.13 18.65 2.86
C GLY A 160 -19.94 17.30 2.16
N LEU A 161 -19.05 16.43 2.63
CA LEU A 161 -19.02 15.06 2.16
C LEU A 161 -20.29 14.32 2.60
N SER A 162 -20.90 13.58 1.67
CA SER A 162 -22.25 13.01 1.86
C SER A 162 -22.29 11.48 1.79
N THR A 163 -21.59 10.88 0.82
CA THR A 163 -21.68 9.43 0.60
C THR A 163 -20.39 8.83 0.07
N ILE A 164 -20.22 7.54 0.33
CA ILE A 164 -19.22 6.69 -0.35
C ILE A 164 -20.00 5.57 -1.06
N VAL A 165 -19.78 5.42 -2.35
CA VAL A 165 -20.40 4.37 -3.17
C VAL A 165 -19.31 3.35 -3.52
N LEU A 166 -19.51 2.10 -3.11
CA LEU A 166 -18.62 0.99 -3.41
C LEU A 166 -19.25 0.12 -4.50
N THR A 167 -18.64 0.11 -5.65
CA THR A 167 -19.11 -0.65 -6.81
C THR A 167 -18.23 -1.90 -6.98
N PRO A 168 -18.77 -3.11 -6.77
CA PRO A 168 -18.03 -4.34 -7.04
C PRO A 168 -17.89 -4.55 -8.56
N ILE A 169 -16.90 -5.37 -8.96
CA ILE A 169 -16.75 -5.74 -10.38
C ILE A 169 -17.99 -6.49 -10.91
N ASN A 170 -18.68 -7.22 -10.04
CA ASN A 170 -19.94 -7.89 -10.32
C ASN A 170 -20.87 -7.74 -9.10
N GLY A 171 -22.14 -7.43 -9.31
CA GLY A 171 -23.14 -7.30 -8.26
C GLY A 171 -23.61 -5.87 -8.03
N ASN A 172 -24.34 -5.65 -6.95
CA ASN A 172 -24.94 -4.35 -6.62
C ASN A 172 -23.96 -3.47 -5.85
N ALA A 173 -24.00 -2.18 -6.10
CA ALA A 173 -23.23 -1.20 -5.34
C ALA A 173 -23.73 -1.11 -3.88
N VAL A 174 -22.77 -0.90 -2.96
CA VAL A 174 -23.04 -0.61 -1.55
C VAL A 174 -22.84 0.90 -1.34
N THR A 175 -23.84 1.57 -0.79
CA THR A 175 -23.77 3.00 -0.49
C THR A 175 -23.70 3.22 1.01
N ALA A 176 -22.66 3.91 1.47
CA ALA A 176 -22.48 4.33 2.85
C ALA A 176 -22.68 5.84 2.98
N THR A 177 -23.67 6.24 3.77
CA THR A 177 -23.90 7.64 4.10
C THR A 177 -22.87 8.14 5.10
N LEU A 178 -22.35 9.33 4.90
CA LEU A 178 -21.47 10.05 5.82
C LEU A 178 -22.28 11.04 6.64
N ASN A 179 -22.18 10.98 7.95
CA ASN A 179 -22.65 12.04 8.81
C ASN A 179 -21.55 13.10 9.04
N ALA A 180 -21.88 14.20 9.72
CA ALA A 180 -20.93 15.28 9.97
C ALA A 180 -19.71 14.82 10.79
N ALA A 181 -19.88 13.87 11.72
CA ALA A 181 -18.79 13.33 12.52
C ALA A 181 -17.85 12.46 11.67
N ASP A 182 -18.39 11.62 10.77
CA ASP A 182 -17.59 10.83 9.82
C ASP A 182 -16.76 11.75 8.92
N ALA A 183 -17.40 12.80 8.37
CA ALA A 183 -16.73 13.76 7.49
C ALA A 183 -15.61 14.54 8.17
N LEU A 184 -15.78 14.88 9.45
CA LEU A 184 -14.79 15.57 10.27
C LEU A 184 -13.67 14.63 10.74
N ALA A 185 -14.00 13.37 11.05
CA ALA A 185 -13.01 12.37 11.44
C ALA A 185 -12.17 11.88 10.24
N GLY A 186 -12.68 12.01 9.02
CA GLY A 186 -12.00 11.54 7.82
C GLY A 186 -11.87 10.02 7.73
N ILE A 187 -12.80 9.28 8.37
CA ILE A 187 -12.76 7.82 8.44
C ILE A 187 -14.17 7.22 8.42
N LYS A 188 -14.33 6.13 7.70
CA LYS A 188 -15.59 5.38 7.64
C LYS A 188 -15.35 3.88 7.54
N LEU A 189 -15.92 3.13 8.47
CA LEU A 189 -16.05 1.67 8.36
C LEU A 189 -17.29 1.34 7.52
N ILE A 190 -17.12 0.50 6.51
CA ILE A 190 -18.18 0.05 5.61
C ILE A 190 -18.21 -1.47 5.64
N SER A 191 -19.36 -2.03 6.02
CA SER A 191 -19.60 -3.47 6.14
C SER A 191 -20.58 -3.99 5.09
N GLY A 192 -20.78 -5.30 5.04
CA GLY A 192 -21.71 -5.95 4.09
C GLY A 192 -21.12 -6.15 2.70
N LEU A 193 -19.79 -6.14 2.58
CA LEU A 193 -19.09 -6.41 1.33
C LEU A 193 -19.02 -7.92 1.06
N THR A 194 -18.88 -8.28 -0.20
CA THR A 194 -18.61 -9.66 -0.62
C THR A 194 -17.12 -9.95 -0.52
N ALA A 195 -16.77 -11.06 0.09
CA ALA A 195 -15.38 -11.48 0.27
C ALA A 195 -14.71 -11.83 -1.08
N GLY A 196 -13.39 -11.62 -1.17
CA GLY A 196 -12.59 -11.91 -2.36
C GLY A 196 -12.95 -11.06 -3.58
N THR A 197 -13.61 -9.92 -3.38
CA THR A 197 -14.21 -9.13 -4.47
C THR A 197 -13.48 -7.79 -4.65
N PRO A 198 -13.07 -7.45 -5.87
CA PRO A 198 -12.56 -6.11 -6.20
C PRO A 198 -13.69 -5.07 -6.14
N TYR A 199 -13.43 -3.96 -5.49
CA TYR A 199 -14.31 -2.80 -5.37
C TYR A 199 -13.64 -1.54 -5.86
N SER A 200 -14.45 -0.68 -6.50
CA SER A 200 -14.16 0.73 -6.72
C SER A 200 -14.98 1.54 -5.73
N ALA A 201 -14.33 2.29 -4.85
CA ALA A 201 -15.00 3.16 -3.88
C ALA A 201 -14.86 4.62 -4.32
N GLU A 202 -15.97 5.31 -4.46
CA GLU A 202 -16.04 6.72 -4.87
C GLU A 202 -16.68 7.56 -3.78
N LEU A 203 -16.01 8.66 -3.41
CA LEU A 203 -16.42 9.61 -2.37
C LEU A 203 -17.16 10.79 -3.02
N PHE A 204 -18.28 11.18 -2.46
CA PHE A 204 -19.10 12.24 -2.99
C PHE A 204 -19.36 13.38 -2.00
N ALA A 205 -19.41 14.61 -2.52
CA ALA A 205 -20.09 15.74 -1.93
C ALA A 205 -21.30 16.02 -2.81
N ASP A 206 -22.50 15.72 -2.31
CA ASP A 206 -23.74 15.66 -3.10
C ASP A 206 -23.59 14.74 -4.33
N THR A 207 -23.55 15.30 -5.53
CA THR A 207 -23.38 14.56 -6.79
C THR A 207 -21.95 14.64 -7.34
N LYS A 208 -21.05 15.38 -6.69
CA LYS A 208 -19.68 15.61 -7.19
C LYS A 208 -18.70 14.63 -6.58
N SER A 209 -17.97 13.94 -7.43
CA SER A 209 -16.92 13.00 -7.03
C SER A 209 -15.72 13.74 -6.44
N LYS A 210 -15.32 13.35 -5.23
CA LYS A 210 -14.21 13.93 -4.44
C LYS A 210 -13.07 12.96 -4.19
N GLY A 211 -13.16 11.75 -4.70
CA GLY A 211 -12.09 10.75 -4.57
C GLY A 211 -12.50 9.41 -5.14
N LEU A 212 -11.53 8.65 -5.61
CA LEU A 212 -11.69 7.28 -6.09
C LEU A 212 -10.53 6.43 -5.61
N VAL A 213 -10.84 5.27 -5.00
CA VAL A 213 -9.85 4.25 -4.65
C VAL A 213 -10.34 2.86 -5.06
N ILE A 214 -9.40 1.96 -5.29
CA ILE A 214 -9.68 0.57 -5.65
C ILE A 214 -9.03 -0.33 -4.60
N PHE A 215 -9.72 -1.36 -4.19
CA PHE A 215 -9.20 -2.39 -3.30
C PHE A 215 -9.91 -3.72 -3.57
N THR A 216 -9.36 -4.82 -3.03
CA THR A 216 -10.00 -6.14 -3.08
C THR A 216 -10.18 -6.63 -1.65
N THR A 217 -11.40 -7.04 -1.27
CA THR A 217 -11.66 -7.67 0.04
C THR A 217 -10.90 -8.98 0.16
N LEU A 218 -10.56 -9.37 1.39
CA LEU A 218 -9.87 -10.64 1.63
C LEU A 218 -10.76 -11.82 1.22
N VAL A 219 -10.11 -12.88 0.75
CA VAL A 219 -10.81 -14.15 0.45
C VAL A 219 -11.34 -14.77 1.75
N PRO A 220 -12.47 -15.50 1.71
CA PRO A 220 -13.01 -16.14 2.89
C PRO A 220 -12.03 -17.14 3.49
N THR A 221 -11.82 -17.07 4.80
CA THR A 221 -11.03 -18.06 5.52
C THR A 221 -11.89 -19.27 5.85
N THR A 222 -11.43 -20.46 5.46
CA THR A 222 -12.03 -21.72 5.92
C THR A 222 -11.42 -22.09 7.26
N TYR A 223 -12.25 -22.16 8.28
CA TYR A 223 -11.83 -22.57 9.61
C TYR A 223 -12.10 -24.07 9.83
N THR A 224 -11.10 -24.79 10.37
CA THR A 224 -11.28 -26.19 10.80
C THR A 224 -12.20 -26.24 12.02
N VAL A 225 -12.03 -25.29 12.93
CA VAL A 225 -12.88 -25.09 14.11
C VAL A 225 -12.98 -23.60 14.43
N ARG A 226 -14.15 -23.17 14.94
CA ARG A 226 -14.34 -21.82 15.48
C ARG A 226 -14.66 -21.93 16.97
N LEU A 227 -14.01 -21.12 17.77
CA LEU A 227 -14.17 -21.05 19.21
C LEU A 227 -14.87 -19.75 19.59
N ASN A 228 -15.71 -19.83 20.61
CA ASN A 228 -16.30 -18.69 21.30
C ASN A 228 -15.54 -18.42 22.61
N PRO A 229 -15.61 -17.22 23.17
CA PRO A 229 -15.09 -16.94 24.50
C PRO A 229 -15.64 -17.93 25.54
N GLY A 230 -14.72 -18.54 26.29
CA GLY A 230 -15.05 -19.63 27.23
C GLY A 230 -14.78 -21.04 26.73
N ASP A 231 -14.61 -21.24 25.42
CA ASP A 231 -14.16 -22.51 24.86
C ASP A 231 -12.68 -22.75 25.19
N ASP A 232 -12.29 -24.02 25.30
CA ASP A 232 -10.93 -24.43 25.65
C ASP A 232 -9.98 -24.36 24.43
N LEU A 233 -9.28 -23.24 24.30
CA LEU A 233 -8.29 -23.04 23.24
C LEU A 233 -7.09 -24.00 23.36
N ALA A 234 -6.67 -24.35 24.57
CA ALA A 234 -5.54 -25.27 24.77
C ALA A 234 -5.87 -26.68 24.25
N THR A 235 -7.07 -27.18 24.53
CA THR A 235 -7.57 -28.44 23.96
C THR A 235 -7.71 -28.35 22.44
N ALA A 236 -8.21 -27.24 21.89
CA ALA A 236 -8.31 -27.06 20.46
C ALA A 236 -6.94 -27.08 19.76
N ILE A 237 -5.93 -26.43 20.34
CA ILE A 237 -4.53 -26.49 19.87
C ILE A 237 -4.00 -27.91 19.90
N THR A 238 -4.20 -28.62 21.02
CA THR A 238 -3.71 -30.00 21.18
C THR A 238 -4.30 -30.95 20.15
N ASN A 239 -5.61 -30.86 19.91
CA ASN A 239 -6.36 -31.73 19.00
C ASN A 239 -6.31 -31.32 17.54
N ALA A 240 -5.80 -30.13 17.21
CA ALA A 240 -5.68 -29.67 15.83
C ALA A 240 -4.81 -30.60 14.99
N ALA A 241 -5.28 -30.96 13.81
CA ALA A 241 -4.46 -31.66 12.82
C ALA A 241 -3.42 -30.71 12.19
N ASP A 242 -2.44 -31.27 11.50
CA ASP A 242 -1.52 -30.49 10.67
C ASP A 242 -2.31 -29.70 9.61
N GLY A 243 -1.96 -28.45 9.41
CA GLY A 243 -2.66 -27.54 8.50
C GLY A 243 -3.96 -26.95 9.04
N ALA A 244 -4.40 -27.29 10.25
CA ALA A 244 -5.66 -26.79 10.81
C ALA A 244 -5.66 -25.28 11.01
N THR A 245 -6.84 -24.66 10.78
CA THR A 245 -7.10 -23.24 11.09
C THR A 245 -8.12 -23.13 12.21
N ILE A 246 -7.69 -22.61 13.36
CA ILE A 246 -8.53 -22.33 14.53
C ILE A 246 -8.97 -20.87 14.46
N GLY A 247 -10.27 -20.64 14.31
CA GLY A 247 -10.88 -19.31 14.35
C GLY A 247 -11.29 -18.93 15.75
N LEU A 248 -10.89 -17.73 16.20
CA LEU A 248 -11.33 -17.17 17.46
C LEU A 248 -12.37 -16.07 17.20
N ASN A 249 -13.60 -16.27 17.66
CA ASN A 249 -14.59 -15.20 17.67
C ASN A 249 -14.19 -14.09 18.67
N PRO A 250 -14.64 -12.83 18.48
CA PRO A 250 -14.30 -11.73 19.37
C PRO A 250 -14.53 -12.07 20.84
N GLY A 251 -13.56 -11.73 21.70
CA GLY A 251 -13.58 -11.96 23.14
C GLY A 251 -12.21 -12.40 23.68
N THR A 252 -12.20 -12.87 24.94
CA THR A 252 -10.96 -13.23 25.64
C THR A 252 -10.86 -14.74 25.84
N TYR A 253 -9.67 -15.27 25.55
CA TYR A 253 -9.27 -16.66 25.71
C TYR A 253 -8.08 -16.75 26.65
N THR A 254 -7.82 -17.93 27.24
CA THR A 254 -6.73 -18.12 28.19
C THR A 254 -5.96 -19.41 27.91
N LEU A 255 -4.65 -19.28 27.77
CA LEU A 255 -3.69 -20.38 27.78
C LEU A 255 -2.91 -20.30 29.12
N ALA A 256 -3.51 -20.83 30.18
CA ALA A 256 -3.00 -20.73 31.56
C ALA A 256 -1.66 -21.45 31.78
N THR A 257 -1.37 -22.44 30.96
CA THR A 257 -0.11 -23.21 30.95
C THR A 257 0.57 -23.09 29.59
N THR A 258 1.81 -23.54 29.50
CA THR A 258 2.52 -23.66 28.23
C THR A 258 1.70 -24.51 27.24
N SER A 259 1.47 -23.99 26.05
CA SER A 259 0.76 -24.67 24.98
C SER A 259 1.73 -25.19 23.94
N PHE A 260 1.67 -26.48 23.65
CA PHE A 260 2.59 -27.15 22.73
C PHE A 260 1.97 -27.37 21.36
N ILE A 261 2.67 -26.90 20.34
CA ILE A 261 2.36 -27.21 18.93
C ILE A 261 3.34 -28.27 18.48
N THR A 262 2.93 -29.52 18.64
CA THR A 262 3.81 -30.68 18.50
C THR A 262 3.77 -31.23 17.09
N ARG A 263 4.86 -31.09 16.36
CA ARG A 263 5.11 -31.71 15.03
C ARG A 263 4.01 -31.44 13.99
N LYS A 264 3.40 -30.27 14.05
CA LYS A 264 2.35 -29.84 13.14
C LYS A 264 2.44 -28.33 12.94
N THR A 265 1.93 -27.85 11.84
CA THR A 265 1.77 -26.42 11.54
C THR A 265 0.30 -26.07 11.64
N ILE A 266 -0.04 -25.09 12.46
CA ILE A 266 -1.43 -24.61 12.61
C ILE A 266 -1.54 -23.12 12.42
N THR A 267 -2.74 -22.66 12.09
CA THR A 267 -3.11 -21.24 12.08
C THR A 267 -4.08 -20.95 13.20
N ILE A 268 -3.83 -19.90 13.98
CA ILE A 268 -4.79 -19.35 14.95
C ILE A 268 -5.11 -17.92 14.50
N LYS A 269 -6.37 -17.66 14.19
CA LYS A 269 -6.78 -16.40 13.57
C LYS A 269 -8.07 -15.87 14.21
N SER A 270 -8.10 -14.55 14.48
CA SER A 270 -9.36 -13.89 14.81
C SER A 270 -10.33 -13.95 13.62
N THR A 271 -11.59 -14.23 13.89
CA THR A 271 -12.63 -14.23 12.83
C THR A 271 -13.01 -12.81 12.40
N SER A 272 -12.80 -11.80 13.26
CA SER A 272 -12.97 -10.39 12.92
C SER A 272 -11.74 -9.82 12.19
N GLY A 273 -10.56 -10.46 12.37
CA GLY A 273 -9.29 -9.94 11.91
C GLY A 273 -8.85 -8.64 12.62
N ASN A 274 -9.45 -8.32 13.76
CA ASN A 274 -9.13 -7.13 14.56
C ASN A 274 -8.53 -7.54 15.92
N PRO A 275 -7.24 -7.24 16.16
CA PRO A 275 -6.61 -7.63 17.43
C PRO A 275 -7.19 -6.91 18.65
N SER A 276 -7.89 -5.78 18.47
CA SER A 276 -8.48 -5.05 19.61
C SER A 276 -9.72 -5.72 20.20
N ASP A 277 -10.34 -6.67 19.51
CA ASP A 277 -11.54 -7.35 19.99
C ASP A 277 -11.35 -8.85 20.30
N THR A 278 -10.17 -9.40 19.98
CA THR A 278 -9.85 -10.82 20.18
C THR A 278 -8.53 -10.94 20.94
N LYS A 279 -8.60 -11.33 22.19
CA LYS A 279 -7.48 -11.39 23.12
C LYS A 279 -7.19 -12.80 23.60
N VAL A 280 -5.91 -13.17 23.66
CA VAL A 280 -5.40 -14.41 24.26
C VAL A 280 -4.45 -14.08 25.40
N ASN A 281 -4.86 -14.36 26.64
CA ASN A 281 -3.93 -14.37 27.77
C ASN A 281 -3.11 -15.66 27.72
N TYR A 282 -1.79 -15.57 27.71
CA TYR A 282 -0.95 -16.75 27.50
C TYR A 282 0.16 -16.89 28.55
N LYS A 283 0.58 -18.13 28.78
CA LYS A 283 1.80 -18.45 29.54
C LYS A 283 3.01 -18.54 28.60
N GLU A 284 2.96 -19.42 27.62
CA GLU A 284 4.01 -19.65 26.65
C GLU A 284 3.44 -20.50 25.50
N ILE A 285 3.89 -20.27 24.28
CA ILE A 285 3.54 -21.08 23.11
C ILE A 285 4.82 -21.74 22.60
N ASP A 286 4.94 -23.06 22.77
CA ASP A 286 6.09 -23.84 22.38
C ASP A 286 5.87 -24.55 21.05
N LEU A 287 6.78 -24.33 20.11
CA LEU A 287 6.89 -25.11 18.88
C LEU A 287 7.76 -26.32 19.17
N GLU A 288 7.19 -27.52 19.16
CA GLU A 288 7.82 -28.74 19.60
C GLU A 288 8.10 -29.70 18.45
N GLY A 289 9.38 -29.94 18.19
CA GLY A 289 9.86 -30.98 17.27
C GLY A 289 9.71 -30.65 15.79
N THR A 290 10.24 -31.55 14.97
CA THR A 290 10.23 -31.39 13.50
C THR A 290 8.81 -31.32 12.94
N GLY A 291 8.56 -30.34 12.06
CA GLY A 291 7.26 -30.06 11.47
C GLY A 291 6.42 -29.05 12.24
N ALA A 292 6.87 -28.64 13.45
CA ALA A 292 6.14 -27.62 14.20
C ALA A 292 6.26 -26.24 13.53
N GLY A 293 5.15 -25.52 13.49
CA GLY A 293 5.06 -24.17 12.96
C GLY A 293 3.74 -23.49 13.32
N ILE A 294 3.68 -22.17 13.15
CA ILE A 294 2.49 -21.40 13.52
C ILE A 294 2.29 -20.19 12.64
N THR A 295 1.03 -19.91 12.32
CA THR A 295 0.55 -18.61 11.84
C THR A 295 -0.42 -18.03 12.85
N LEU A 296 -0.14 -16.82 13.32
CA LEU A 296 -1.00 -16.03 14.21
C LEU A 296 -1.48 -14.79 13.47
N SER A 297 -2.79 -14.51 13.49
CA SER A 297 -3.31 -13.36 12.75
C SER A 297 -4.51 -12.69 13.44
N GLY A 298 -4.44 -11.36 13.58
CA GLY A 298 -5.55 -10.54 14.04
C GLY A 298 -5.89 -10.68 15.53
N ILE A 299 -4.92 -10.98 16.39
CA ILE A 299 -5.11 -11.30 17.80
C ILE A 299 -4.21 -10.45 18.68
N GLU A 300 -4.71 -10.00 19.83
CA GLU A 300 -3.89 -9.50 20.94
C GLU A 300 -3.45 -10.67 21.83
N PHE A 301 -2.14 -10.78 22.06
CA PHE A 301 -1.51 -11.76 22.96
C PHE A 301 -0.94 -11.04 24.18
N ASP A 302 -1.46 -11.33 25.37
CA ASP A 302 -1.07 -10.73 26.64
C ASP A 302 -0.44 -11.78 27.57
N GLY A 303 0.87 -11.71 27.74
CA GLY A 303 1.63 -12.61 28.64
C GLY A 303 1.67 -12.14 30.09
N THR A 304 1.10 -10.98 30.42
CA THR A 304 1.24 -10.36 31.75
C THR A 304 0.65 -11.23 32.85
N ALA A 305 -0.60 -11.66 32.70
CA ALA A 305 -1.29 -12.50 33.67
C ALA A 305 -0.67 -13.90 33.81
N GLY A 306 -0.09 -14.43 32.74
CA GLY A 306 0.64 -15.71 32.72
C GLY A 306 2.04 -15.64 33.31
N ALA A 307 2.54 -14.45 33.67
CA ALA A 307 3.96 -14.22 33.97
C ALA A 307 4.87 -14.87 32.93
N SER A 308 4.55 -14.59 31.66
CA SER A 308 5.20 -15.21 30.51
C SER A 308 6.69 -14.89 30.47
N LEU A 309 7.52 -15.89 30.17
CA LEU A 309 8.95 -15.69 29.88
C LEU A 309 9.16 -15.44 28.39
N TYR A 310 8.51 -16.21 27.52
CA TYR A 310 8.64 -16.15 26.08
C TYR A 310 7.24 -16.14 25.43
N PHE A 311 7.08 -15.38 24.35
CA PHE A 311 5.86 -15.49 23.56
C PHE A 311 5.90 -16.76 22.72
N LEU A 312 6.94 -16.92 21.90
CA LEU A 312 7.20 -18.12 21.11
C LEU A 312 8.54 -18.75 21.53
N ASN A 313 8.52 -20.03 21.82
CA ASN A 313 9.71 -20.77 22.21
C ASN A 313 9.85 -22.04 21.34
N PHE A 314 11.07 -22.38 20.96
CA PHE A 314 11.36 -23.55 20.15
C PHE A 314 12.01 -24.61 21.02
N ILE A 315 11.47 -25.84 20.97
CA ILE A 315 12.02 -26.98 21.68
C ILE A 315 12.06 -28.23 20.79
N GLY A 316 13.05 -29.09 21.01
CA GLY A 316 13.12 -30.36 20.30
C GLY A 316 12.06 -31.34 20.78
N SER A 317 11.88 -31.46 22.11
CA SER A 317 10.80 -32.18 22.76
C SER A 317 10.69 -31.74 24.22
N GLN A 318 9.58 -32.04 24.89
CA GLN A 318 9.40 -31.76 26.31
C GLN A 318 10.40 -32.53 27.19
N ALA A 319 10.75 -33.75 26.80
CA ALA A 319 11.73 -34.56 27.53
C ALA A 319 13.18 -34.12 27.31
N ALA A 320 13.47 -33.58 26.11
CA ALA A 320 14.82 -33.14 25.73
C ALA A 320 14.68 -31.86 24.85
N ASN A 321 14.51 -30.74 25.52
CA ASN A 321 14.17 -29.47 24.85
C ASN A 321 15.26 -28.97 23.86
N GLY A 322 16.51 -29.46 23.99
CA GLY A 322 17.60 -29.17 23.08
C GLY A 322 17.80 -30.17 21.94
N SER A 323 16.99 -31.23 21.81
CA SER A 323 17.14 -32.19 20.72
C SER A 323 16.81 -31.58 19.36
N ALA A 324 17.52 -32.06 18.34
CA ALA A 324 17.41 -31.49 16.98
C ALA A 324 15.99 -31.50 16.42
N ALA A 325 15.61 -30.39 15.79
CA ALA A 325 14.29 -30.23 15.15
C ALA A 325 14.35 -29.26 13.96
N THR A 326 13.59 -29.60 12.91
CA THR A 326 13.37 -28.70 11.77
C THR A 326 11.93 -28.18 11.81
N PHE A 327 11.80 -26.91 12.13
CA PHE A 327 10.54 -26.20 12.18
C PHE A 327 10.11 -25.75 10.78
N THR A 328 8.82 -25.54 10.57
CA THR A 328 8.29 -25.05 9.28
C THR A 328 8.43 -23.53 9.20
N ASN A 329 7.40 -22.79 9.54
CA ASN A 329 7.40 -21.33 9.49
C ASN A 329 6.77 -20.74 10.75
N VAL A 330 7.19 -19.53 11.10
CA VAL A 330 6.50 -18.67 12.06
C VAL A 330 6.02 -17.43 11.33
N VAL A 331 4.71 -17.15 11.42
CA VAL A 331 4.11 -15.93 10.91
C VAL A 331 3.30 -15.28 12.02
N VAL A 332 3.62 -14.02 12.33
CA VAL A 332 2.84 -13.16 13.24
C VAL A 332 2.39 -11.98 12.41
N ASP A 333 1.12 -11.95 12.05
CA ASP A 333 0.54 -10.98 11.15
C ASP A 333 -0.64 -10.24 11.78
N ASN A 334 -0.63 -8.92 11.72
CA ASN A 334 -1.70 -8.10 12.28
C ASN A 334 -2.02 -8.45 13.75
N CYS A 335 -0.99 -8.68 14.56
CA CYS A 335 -1.12 -9.02 15.98
C CYS A 335 -0.62 -7.90 16.88
N ILE A 336 -1.10 -7.92 18.12
CA ILE A 336 -0.49 -7.18 19.23
C ILE A 336 0.08 -8.24 20.19
N ALA A 337 1.36 -8.18 20.51
CA ALA A 337 1.98 -9.12 21.43
C ALA A 337 2.78 -8.39 22.51
N HIS A 338 2.51 -8.71 23.78
CA HIS A 338 3.17 -8.03 24.90
C HIS A 338 3.25 -8.88 26.17
N GLY A 339 4.05 -8.40 27.11
CA GLY A 339 4.08 -8.96 28.48
C GLY A 339 4.97 -10.19 28.66
N SER A 340 5.86 -10.56 27.72
CA SER A 340 6.86 -11.60 27.96
C SER A 340 8.16 -11.01 28.50
N THR A 341 8.56 -11.46 29.68
CA THR A 341 9.65 -10.83 30.44
C THR A 341 11.05 -11.11 29.91
N THR A 342 11.26 -12.20 29.16
CA THR A 342 12.59 -12.59 28.70
C THR A 342 12.80 -12.34 27.20
N ALA A 343 11.90 -12.78 26.32
CA ALA A 343 11.98 -12.51 24.88
C ALA A 343 10.62 -12.65 24.17
N PHE A 344 10.51 -12.05 23.00
CA PHE A 344 9.40 -12.33 22.09
C PHE A 344 9.55 -13.72 21.45
N LEU A 345 10.74 -14.06 20.95
CA LEU A 345 11.01 -15.35 20.34
C LEU A 345 12.32 -15.92 20.84
N ARG A 346 12.32 -17.19 21.27
CA ARG A 346 13.49 -17.91 21.72
C ARG A 346 13.79 -19.14 20.89
N GLY A 347 14.94 -19.16 20.21
CA GLY A 347 15.40 -20.25 19.35
C GLY A 347 16.79 -20.78 19.71
N ASP A 348 17.21 -20.73 21.00
CA ASP A 348 18.56 -21.06 21.42
C ASP A 348 18.71 -22.36 22.24
N ARG A 349 17.65 -23.17 22.35
CA ARG A 349 17.66 -24.37 23.17
C ARG A 349 18.43 -25.54 22.58
N GLY A 350 18.77 -25.51 21.30
CA GLY A 350 19.60 -26.54 20.67
C GLY A 350 20.93 -26.78 21.42
N THR A 351 21.38 -28.01 21.49
CA THR A 351 22.66 -28.39 22.15
C THR A 351 23.86 -28.09 21.28
N ALA A 352 23.70 -28.20 19.96
CA ALA A 352 24.69 -27.82 18.95
C ALA A 352 24.15 -26.80 17.96
N ALA A 353 25.06 -26.14 17.25
CA ALA A 353 24.78 -25.20 16.20
C ALA A 353 24.10 -25.90 15.06
N ARG A 354 23.01 -25.93 14.63
CA ARG A 354 22.25 -26.64 13.58
C ARG A 354 21.22 -27.64 14.12
N ASP A 355 21.13 -27.81 15.41
CA ASP A 355 20.08 -28.65 15.95
C ASP A 355 18.72 -28.10 15.62
N PHE A 356 18.57 -26.78 15.67
CA PHE A 356 17.35 -26.11 15.29
C PHE A 356 17.48 -25.49 13.88
N LYS A 357 16.48 -25.78 13.03
CA LYS A 357 16.39 -25.23 11.68
C LYS A 357 15.00 -24.69 11.43
N ILE A 358 14.92 -23.53 10.78
CA ILE A 358 13.66 -22.93 10.31
C ILE A 358 13.89 -22.22 8.98
N THR A 359 12.89 -22.25 8.09
CA THR A 359 13.02 -21.54 6.82
C THR A 359 12.73 -20.05 7.01
N ASN A 360 11.58 -19.70 7.56
CA ASN A 360 11.14 -18.32 7.63
C ASN A 360 10.51 -17.97 8.98
N ILE A 361 10.86 -16.77 9.48
CA ILE A 361 10.18 -16.08 10.58
C ILE A 361 9.70 -14.74 10.02
N THR A 362 8.39 -14.50 10.05
CA THR A 362 7.78 -13.27 9.55
C THR A 362 6.99 -12.59 10.65
N ILE A 363 7.27 -11.32 10.89
CA ILE A 363 6.49 -10.44 11.74
C ILE A 363 6.04 -9.28 10.86
N ASN A 364 4.76 -9.26 10.54
CA ASN A 364 4.19 -8.28 9.65
C ASN A 364 3.06 -7.54 10.35
N ASN A 365 3.00 -6.21 10.14
CA ASN A 365 1.86 -5.42 10.52
C ASN A 365 1.44 -5.56 11.98
N SER A 366 2.40 -5.77 12.88
CA SER A 366 2.17 -6.12 14.27
C SER A 366 2.74 -5.07 15.22
N ILE A 367 2.21 -5.03 16.43
CA ILE A 367 2.74 -4.24 17.54
C ILE A 367 3.34 -5.20 18.57
N VAL A 368 4.58 -4.98 18.95
CA VAL A 368 5.30 -5.75 19.96
C VAL A 368 5.83 -4.80 21.03
N TYR A 369 5.40 -4.99 22.26
CA TYR A 369 5.84 -4.12 23.34
C TYR A 369 5.94 -4.84 24.67
N ASP A 370 6.60 -4.21 25.65
CA ASP A 370 6.82 -4.78 26.98
C ASP A 370 7.44 -6.20 26.92
N MET A 371 8.46 -6.34 26.08
CA MET A 371 9.17 -7.60 25.86
C MET A 371 10.61 -7.53 26.37
N GLY A 372 11.08 -8.59 27.01
CA GLY A 372 12.47 -8.66 27.45
C GLY A 372 12.81 -7.67 28.56
N LEU A 373 11.95 -7.53 29.55
CA LEU A 373 12.09 -6.60 30.68
C LEU A 373 12.73 -7.21 31.94
N ASN A 374 13.18 -8.47 31.87
CA ASN A 374 13.68 -9.22 33.02
C ASN A 374 15.14 -8.85 33.38
N GLY A 375 15.46 -7.58 33.37
CA GLY A 375 16.78 -7.08 33.76
C GLY A 375 17.93 -7.81 33.04
N SER A 376 18.92 -8.28 33.77
CA SER A 376 20.07 -9.00 33.19
C SER A 376 19.73 -10.37 32.59
N SER A 377 18.56 -10.94 32.93
CA SER A 377 18.08 -12.22 32.38
C SER A 377 17.30 -12.06 31.08
N ALA A 378 17.08 -10.83 30.61
CA ALA A 378 16.41 -10.57 29.34
C ALA A 378 17.29 -10.98 28.15
N TYR A 379 16.64 -11.54 27.13
CA TYR A 379 17.25 -11.88 25.85
C TYR A 379 16.89 -10.84 24.78
N TYR A 380 17.55 -10.94 23.63
CA TYR A 380 17.14 -10.17 22.45
C TYR A 380 15.67 -10.47 22.09
N THR A 381 15.01 -9.52 21.51
CA THR A 381 13.59 -9.68 21.09
C THR A 381 13.42 -10.92 20.21
N LEU A 382 14.30 -11.08 19.22
CA LEU A 382 14.42 -12.27 18.37
C LEU A 382 15.72 -12.99 18.71
N HIS A 383 15.66 -13.91 19.67
CA HIS A 383 16.83 -14.63 20.16
C HIS A 383 16.97 -15.96 19.43
N VAL A 384 17.69 -15.98 18.31
CA VAL A 384 17.84 -17.13 17.42
C VAL A 384 19.25 -17.72 17.43
N ASN A 385 19.94 -17.60 18.55
CA ASN A 385 21.20 -18.30 18.76
C ASN A 385 21.02 -19.82 18.62
N LYS A 386 22.03 -20.53 18.11
CA LYS A 386 21.96 -21.97 17.83
C LYS A 386 20.87 -22.43 16.88
N MET A 387 20.27 -21.51 16.14
CA MET A 387 19.23 -21.79 15.15
C MET A 387 19.71 -21.44 13.74
N GLN A 388 19.62 -22.36 12.83
CA GLN A 388 19.79 -22.10 11.41
C GLN A 388 18.46 -21.57 10.83
N PHE A 389 18.48 -20.39 10.22
CA PHE A 389 17.32 -19.82 9.53
C PHE A 389 17.71 -19.27 8.15
N ASN A 390 16.77 -19.24 7.22
CA ASN A 390 16.99 -18.62 5.93
C ASN A 390 16.64 -17.13 5.98
N THR A 391 15.42 -16.80 6.44
CA THR A 391 14.98 -15.41 6.51
C THR A 391 14.25 -15.08 7.79
N ILE A 392 14.52 -13.89 8.31
CA ILE A 392 13.68 -13.18 9.29
C ILE A 392 13.23 -11.89 8.62
N VAL A 393 11.92 -11.69 8.54
CA VAL A 393 11.32 -10.48 7.97
C VAL A 393 10.50 -9.77 9.04
N VAL A 394 10.81 -8.50 9.28
CA VAL A 394 10.01 -7.59 10.11
C VAL A 394 9.53 -6.47 9.20
N SER A 395 8.24 -6.35 9.01
CA SER A 395 7.68 -5.36 8.11
C SER A 395 6.43 -4.68 8.67
N LYS A 396 6.25 -3.40 8.39
CA LYS A 396 5.07 -2.60 8.77
C LYS A 396 4.70 -2.78 10.25
N SER A 397 5.70 -2.88 11.13
CA SER A 397 5.50 -3.26 12.52
C SER A 397 6.12 -2.24 13.48
N THR A 398 5.54 -2.15 14.67
CA THR A 398 6.02 -1.26 15.73
C THR A 398 6.54 -2.09 16.90
N PHE A 399 7.75 -1.78 17.35
CA PHE A 399 8.36 -2.35 18.55
C PHE A 399 8.68 -1.23 19.53
N TYR A 400 8.17 -1.31 20.73
CA TYR A 400 8.53 -0.34 21.75
C TYR A 400 8.63 -0.96 23.13
N ASN A 401 9.40 -0.32 24.00
CA ASN A 401 9.70 -0.86 25.33
C ASN A 401 10.15 -2.34 25.22
N ALA A 402 11.09 -2.62 24.32
CA ALA A 402 11.51 -3.98 23.98
C ALA A 402 12.96 -4.24 24.41
N GLY A 403 13.25 -5.47 24.65
CA GLY A 403 14.44 -6.09 25.22
C GLY A 403 15.83 -5.50 24.95
N PRO A 404 16.87 -6.19 25.37
CA PRO A 404 18.24 -5.62 25.32
C PRO A 404 18.77 -5.40 23.89
N GLY A 405 18.12 -5.94 22.87
CA GLY A 405 18.41 -5.73 21.46
C GLY A 405 17.40 -6.42 20.56
N LEU A 406 17.46 -6.15 19.25
CA LEU A 406 16.45 -6.67 18.32
C LEU A 406 16.73 -8.14 17.96
N VAL A 407 17.91 -8.46 17.38
CA VAL A 407 18.23 -9.81 16.89
C VAL A 407 19.55 -10.29 17.46
N SER A 408 19.56 -11.53 17.98
CA SER A 408 20.80 -12.24 18.33
C SER A 408 20.89 -13.56 17.57
N ALA A 409 21.94 -13.70 16.78
CA ALA A 409 22.29 -14.88 15.98
C ALA A 409 23.79 -15.17 16.14
N SER A 410 24.28 -15.17 17.39
CA SER A 410 25.74 -15.16 17.68
C SER A 410 26.41 -16.53 17.71
N THR A 411 25.63 -17.62 17.62
CA THR A 411 26.21 -18.96 17.66
C THR A 411 26.67 -19.42 16.29
N THR A 412 27.85 -19.97 16.24
CA THR A 412 28.46 -20.49 15.01
C THR A 412 27.70 -21.68 14.46
N TYR A 413 27.31 -21.59 13.21
CA TYR A 413 26.98 -22.73 12.36
C TYR A 413 27.51 -22.49 10.95
N THR A 414 27.82 -23.56 10.23
CA THR A 414 28.11 -23.49 8.81
C THR A 414 26.87 -23.99 8.05
N GLY A 415 26.12 -23.12 7.46
CA GLY A 415 24.92 -23.44 6.67
C GLY A 415 25.20 -23.30 5.18
N ASP A 416 24.34 -23.92 4.39
CA ASP A 416 24.40 -23.79 2.93
C ASP A 416 23.81 -22.44 2.45
N VAL A 417 23.05 -21.76 3.31
CA VAL A 417 22.39 -20.49 3.03
C VAL A 417 22.91 -19.42 4.00
N VAL A 418 23.32 -18.28 3.46
CA VAL A 418 23.61 -17.10 4.27
C VAL A 418 22.30 -16.54 4.83
N PRO A 419 22.09 -16.55 6.15
CA PRO A 419 20.85 -16.08 6.75
C PRO A 419 20.63 -14.59 6.47
N SER A 420 19.36 -14.22 6.34
CA SER A 420 18.94 -12.86 6.04
C SER A 420 17.97 -12.32 7.09
N VAL A 421 18.21 -11.11 7.56
CA VAL A 421 17.28 -10.36 8.40
C VAL A 421 16.94 -9.06 7.66
N ALA A 422 15.67 -8.89 7.34
CA ALA A 422 15.16 -7.70 6.65
C ALA A 422 14.12 -6.99 7.51
N VAL A 423 14.37 -5.71 7.79
CA VAL A 423 13.45 -4.83 8.51
C VAL A 423 13.00 -3.74 7.55
N THR A 424 11.69 -3.62 7.32
CA THR A 424 11.16 -2.63 6.39
C THR A 424 9.93 -1.92 6.95
N ASN A 425 9.80 -0.63 6.68
CA ASN A 425 8.63 0.16 7.05
C ASN A 425 8.19 -0.04 8.52
N SER A 426 9.15 -0.08 9.45
CA SER A 426 8.90 -0.42 10.85
C SER A 426 9.37 0.69 11.78
N THR A 427 8.78 0.76 12.97
CA THR A 427 9.07 1.77 13.99
C THR A 427 9.60 1.09 15.25
N PHE A 428 10.72 1.58 15.77
CA PHE A 428 11.34 1.09 17.01
C PHE A 428 11.53 2.25 17.98
N ASN A 429 11.07 2.08 19.22
CA ASN A 429 11.22 3.11 20.25
C ASN A 429 11.49 2.51 21.63
N GLY A 430 12.44 3.06 22.36
CA GLY A 430 12.73 2.61 23.72
C GLY A 430 13.18 1.14 23.76
N PHE A 431 14.28 0.80 23.12
CA PHE A 431 14.85 -0.55 23.05
C PHE A 431 16.34 -0.54 23.40
N GLY A 432 16.90 -1.72 23.59
CA GLY A 432 18.32 -1.86 23.92
C GLY A 432 18.63 -1.76 25.43
N GLY A 433 19.64 -2.47 25.88
CA GLY A 433 20.07 -2.50 27.27
C GLY A 433 21.11 -3.58 27.54
N ASN A 434 21.43 -3.79 28.81
CA ASN A 434 22.29 -4.88 29.31
C ASN A 434 23.66 -4.97 28.63
N ALA A 435 24.24 -3.84 28.23
CA ALA A 435 25.49 -3.77 27.47
C ALA A 435 25.49 -4.66 26.20
N LYS A 436 24.32 -4.85 25.55
CA LYS A 436 24.18 -5.64 24.32
C LYS A 436 24.24 -4.75 23.07
N TYR A 437 24.32 -5.36 21.89
CA TYR A 437 24.21 -4.66 20.60
C TYR A 437 22.74 -4.38 20.31
N ALA A 438 22.39 -3.12 20.09
CA ALA A 438 20.98 -2.71 20.05
C ALA A 438 20.19 -3.31 18.87
N LEU A 439 20.81 -3.49 17.69
CA LEU A 439 20.11 -3.95 16.48
C LEU A 439 20.45 -5.40 16.13
N LEU A 440 21.72 -5.75 16.06
CA LEU A 440 22.16 -7.08 15.66
C LEU A 440 23.36 -7.52 16.44
N ASP A 441 23.34 -8.76 16.92
CA ASP A 441 24.49 -9.47 17.46
C ASP A 441 24.67 -10.80 16.72
N ALA A 442 25.53 -10.83 15.70
CA ALA A 442 25.87 -12.01 14.92
C ALA A 442 27.39 -12.21 14.89
N THR A 443 27.86 -13.36 15.40
CA THR A 443 29.26 -13.71 15.40
C THR A 443 29.49 -14.97 14.57
N ALA A 444 30.68 -15.07 13.97
CA ALA A 444 31.19 -16.23 13.26
C ALA A 444 30.51 -16.59 11.92
N ASN A 445 29.21 -16.46 11.77
CA ASN A 445 28.52 -16.73 10.50
C ASN A 445 28.33 -15.47 9.67
N PRO A 446 28.47 -15.52 8.32
CA PRO A 446 28.03 -14.43 7.48
C PRO A 446 26.52 -14.22 7.62
N ILE A 447 26.08 -12.97 7.58
CA ILE A 447 24.67 -12.60 7.67
C ILE A 447 24.37 -11.43 6.71
N ARG A 448 23.18 -11.42 6.13
CA ARG A 448 22.62 -10.25 5.44
C ARG A 448 21.66 -9.54 6.38
N PHE A 449 21.95 -8.30 6.71
CA PHE A 449 21.10 -7.50 7.59
C PHE A 449 20.75 -6.18 6.92
N THR A 450 19.47 -5.91 6.74
CA THR A 450 18.98 -4.69 6.11
C THR A 450 17.90 -4.03 6.95
N ILE A 451 17.97 -2.70 7.07
CA ILE A 451 16.89 -1.86 7.60
C ILE A 451 16.58 -0.83 6.52
N GLN A 452 15.32 -0.75 6.11
CA GLN A 452 14.88 0.18 5.08
C GLN A 452 13.55 0.85 5.44
N ASN A 453 13.39 2.13 5.07
CA ASN A 453 12.16 2.89 5.27
C ASN A 453 11.64 2.84 6.71
N SER A 454 12.51 2.82 7.71
CA SER A 454 12.16 2.56 9.11
C SER A 454 12.55 3.72 10.02
N ILE A 455 11.97 3.77 11.22
CA ILE A 455 12.30 4.76 12.24
C ILE A 455 12.83 4.05 13.48
N MET A 456 13.96 4.52 14.02
CA MET A 456 14.59 3.99 15.24
C MET A 456 14.85 5.14 16.22
N ALA A 457 14.36 5.00 17.45
CA ALA A 457 14.48 6.06 18.44
C ALA A 457 14.73 5.54 19.85
N ASN A 458 15.37 6.40 20.65
CA ASN A 458 15.49 6.25 22.11
C ASN A 458 16.12 4.92 22.56
N THR A 459 17.40 4.76 22.28
CA THR A 459 18.25 3.65 22.73
C THR A 459 19.38 4.21 23.59
N PRO A 460 19.74 3.59 24.74
CA PRO A 460 19.13 2.42 25.34
C PRO A 460 17.83 2.74 26.06
N LYS A 461 16.97 1.75 26.20
CA LYS A 461 15.80 1.81 27.06
C LYS A 461 16.20 1.79 28.55
N SER A 462 17.22 1.04 28.91
CA SER A 462 17.74 0.92 30.27
C SER A 462 19.26 0.68 30.29
N GLY A 463 19.93 1.21 31.28
CA GLY A 463 21.37 1.01 31.48
C GLY A 463 22.23 1.48 30.30
N THR A 464 22.98 0.56 29.72
CA THR A 464 23.91 0.82 28.62
C THR A 464 23.72 -0.20 27.48
N VAL A 465 24.17 0.18 26.30
CA VAL A 465 24.37 -0.71 25.13
C VAL A 465 25.81 -0.56 24.63
N ASN A 466 26.27 -1.46 23.78
CA ASN A 466 27.55 -1.28 23.11
C ASN A 466 27.56 -0.01 22.26
N ALA A 467 28.71 0.63 22.14
CA ALA A 467 28.87 1.82 21.30
C ALA A 467 28.59 1.55 19.80
N ALA A 468 28.72 0.30 19.36
CA ALA A 468 28.22 -0.14 18.05
C ALA A 468 26.83 -0.78 18.22
N ALA A 469 25.87 -0.34 17.41
CA ALA A 469 24.52 -0.92 17.40
C ALA A 469 24.48 -2.32 16.76
N ILE A 470 25.46 -2.63 15.93
CA ILE A 470 25.56 -3.86 15.14
C ILE A 470 26.92 -4.52 15.38
N ARG A 471 26.91 -5.83 15.64
CA ARG A 471 28.06 -6.72 15.56
C ARG A 471 27.77 -7.80 14.52
N ALA A 472 28.59 -7.90 13.48
CA ALA A 472 28.54 -8.98 12.49
C ALA A 472 29.97 -9.30 12.07
N THR A 473 30.54 -10.37 12.63
CA THR A 473 31.95 -10.72 12.46
C THR A 473 32.21 -11.83 11.44
N GLY A 474 31.16 -12.48 10.93
CA GLY A 474 31.28 -13.48 9.89
C GLY A 474 31.76 -12.89 8.57
N ALA A 475 32.79 -13.47 7.97
CA ALA A 475 33.32 -13.03 6.68
C ALA A 475 32.24 -13.13 5.60
N GLY A 476 32.06 -12.08 4.80
CA GLY A 476 31.02 -11.99 3.77
C GLY A 476 29.67 -11.48 4.27
N SER A 477 29.58 -11.03 5.52
CA SER A 477 28.38 -10.32 5.99
C SER A 477 28.13 -9.04 5.20
N THR A 478 26.85 -8.77 4.90
CA THR A 478 26.41 -7.53 4.24
C THR A 478 25.39 -6.80 5.11
N LEU A 479 25.68 -5.53 5.41
CA LEU A 479 24.90 -4.72 6.34
C LEU A 479 24.49 -3.43 5.63
N ALA A 480 23.21 -3.07 5.67
CA ALA A 480 22.73 -1.83 5.08
C ALA A 480 21.58 -1.20 5.88
N ILE A 481 21.61 0.12 5.99
CA ILE A 481 20.50 0.93 6.52
C ILE A 481 20.22 2.03 5.50
N SER A 482 19.01 2.07 4.97
CA SER A 482 18.66 3.00 3.90
C SER A 482 17.28 3.64 4.09
N ASN A 483 17.14 4.89 3.61
CA ASN A 483 15.88 5.64 3.63
C ASN A 483 15.18 5.62 5.00
N SER A 484 15.96 5.62 6.08
CA SER A 484 15.48 5.45 7.45
C SER A 484 15.80 6.69 8.28
N ASN A 485 15.06 6.90 9.36
CA ASN A 485 15.33 7.96 10.32
C ASN A 485 15.75 7.36 11.65
N TYR A 486 16.79 7.90 12.27
CA TYR A 486 17.21 7.49 13.60
C TYR A 486 17.66 8.68 14.44
N PHE A 487 17.24 8.71 15.70
CA PHE A 487 17.59 9.77 16.65
C PHE A 487 17.61 9.27 18.08
N ASN A 488 18.32 9.98 18.96
CA ASN A 488 18.51 9.60 20.36
C ASN A 488 19.03 8.15 20.52
N LEU A 489 19.92 7.71 19.64
CA LEU A 489 20.61 6.44 19.76
C LEU A 489 21.95 6.68 20.44
N SER A 490 22.08 6.27 21.72
CA SER A 490 23.26 6.50 22.54
C SER A 490 23.72 5.22 23.23
N SER A 491 24.99 5.14 23.64
CA SER A 491 25.54 4.00 24.38
C SER A 491 25.07 3.94 25.84
N ALA A 492 24.56 5.04 26.39
CA ALA A 492 24.00 5.13 27.73
C ALA A 492 22.88 6.17 27.81
N LEU A 493 22.00 6.05 28.80
CA LEU A 493 20.93 7.00 29.06
C LEU A 493 21.46 8.40 29.41
N THR A 494 22.58 8.47 30.10
CA THR A 494 23.25 9.71 30.50
C THR A 494 24.74 9.60 30.21
N GLY A 495 25.31 10.62 29.57
CA GLY A 495 26.75 10.66 29.28
C GLY A 495 27.23 9.65 28.23
N GLY A 496 26.30 9.01 27.51
CA GLY A 496 26.64 8.09 26.44
C GLY A 496 27.11 8.78 25.17
N THR A 497 27.77 8.02 24.30
CA THR A 497 28.19 8.47 22.96
C THR A 497 27.14 8.02 21.91
N PRO A 498 26.96 8.76 20.82
CA PRO A 498 26.11 8.31 19.70
C PRO A 498 26.51 6.91 19.22
N LEU A 499 25.53 6.07 18.94
CA LEU A 499 25.79 4.72 18.42
C LEU A 499 26.35 4.77 17.01
N THR A 500 27.31 3.89 16.72
CA THR A 500 27.79 3.61 15.39
C THR A 500 27.11 2.36 14.82
N PHE A 501 27.07 2.24 13.49
CA PHE A 501 26.47 1.08 12.82
C PHE A 501 27.51 0.10 12.26
N GLY A 502 28.75 0.15 12.78
CA GLY A 502 29.84 -0.72 12.35
C GLY A 502 30.18 -0.52 10.87
N THR A 503 30.21 -1.62 10.11
CA THR A 503 30.52 -1.61 8.66
C THR A 503 29.27 -1.49 7.78
N ALA A 504 28.12 -1.14 8.33
CA ALA A 504 26.90 -1.02 7.56
C ALA A 504 26.97 0.12 6.54
N THR A 505 26.52 -0.13 5.31
CA THR A 505 26.33 0.91 4.30
C THR A 505 25.12 1.76 4.68
N LEU A 506 25.32 3.06 4.80
CA LEU A 506 24.27 4.02 5.15
C LEU A 506 23.91 4.84 3.90
N THR A 507 22.64 4.80 3.48
CA THR A 507 22.18 5.49 2.28
C THR A 507 20.89 6.25 2.52
N SER A 508 20.85 7.55 2.20
CA SER A 508 19.64 8.39 2.27
C SER A 508 18.93 8.38 3.62
N ASN A 509 19.68 8.23 4.72
CA ASN A 509 19.13 8.24 6.06
C ASN A 509 19.00 9.66 6.61
N GLN A 510 18.09 9.85 7.56
CA GLN A 510 17.83 11.09 8.26
C GLN A 510 18.06 10.93 9.78
N THR A 511 18.23 12.05 10.46
CA THR A 511 18.42 12.10 11.93
C THR A 511 17.46 13.09 12.58
N LEU A 512 16.26 13.23 12.00
CA LEU A 512 15.24 14.16 12.50
C LEU A 512 14.72 13.69 13.85
N ASN A 513 14.86 14.53 14.87
CA ASN A 513 14.27 14.27 16.18
C ASN A 513 12.77 14.58 16.14
N LEU A 514 11.95 13.57 16.39
CA LEU A 514 10.49 13.65 16.39
C LEU A 514 9.91 14.04 17.75
N GLY A 515 10.75 14.30 18.76
CA GLY A 515 10.31 14.62 20.12
C GLY A 515 9.78 13.41 20.90
N TRP A 516 9.93 12.20 20.38
CA TRP A 516 9.55 10.98 21.11
C TRP A 516 10.47 10.75 22.32
N THR A 517 9.90 10.21 23.37
CA THR A 517 10.60 9.74 24.57
C THR A 517 10.56 8.22 24.64
N PRO A 518 11.36 7.57 25.50
CA PRO A 518 11.29 6.11 25.68
C PRO A 518 9.90 5.58 26.08
N THR A 519 9.03 6.45 26.61
CA THR A 519 7.67 6.10 27.03
C THR A 519 6.59 6.49 26.01
N THR A 520 6.95 7.03 24.87
CA THR A 520 6.01 7.35 23.79
C THR A 520 5.37 6.05 23.27
N THR A 521 4.06 6.07 23.09
CA THR A 521 3.24 4.97 22.56
C THR A 521 2.45 5.34 21.30
N ASP A 522 2.28 6.64 21.03
CA ASP A 522 1.71 7.18 19.80
C ASP A 522 2.85 7.71 18.92
N PHE A 523 3.08 7.03 17.81
CA PHE A 523 4.15 7.34 16.86
C PHE A 523 3.65 8.08 15.61
N THR A 524 2.46 8.68 15.68
CA THR A 524 1.86 9.42 14.56
C THR A 524 2.81 10.51 14.07
N LEU A 525 3.15 10.46 12.80
CA LEU A 525 3.99 11.46 12.18
C LEU A 525 3.22 12.78 12.01
N PRO A 526 3.78 13.93 12.43
CA PRO A 526 3.17 15.22 12.16
C PRO A 526 2.84 15.41 10.67
N ALA A 527 1.74 16.07 10.34
CA ALA A 527 1.29 16.25 8.96
C ALA A 527 2.36 16.92 8.06
N ALA A 528 3.13 17.86 8.61
CA ALA A 528 4.22 18.54 7.91
C ALA A 528 5.57 17.81 7.98
N SER A 529 5.64 16.60 8.54
CA SER A 529 6.91 15.87 8.67
C SER A 529 7.48 15.50 7.32
N PRO A 530 8.76 15.79 7.02
CA PRO A 530 9.41 15.34 5.78
C PRO A 530 9.53 13.83 5.70
N LEU A 531 9.38 13.10 6.82
CA LEU A 531 9.41 11.65 6.85
C LEU A 531 8.20 11.01 6.15
N ARG A 532 7.16 11.78 5.85
CA ARG A 532 5.99 11.31 5.09
C ARG A 532 6.27 11.04 3.60
N THR A 533 7.42 11.51 3.10
CA THR A 533 7.84 11.32 1.70
C THR A 533 9.27 10.77 1.59
N ALA A 534 9.85 10.31 2.70
CA ALA A 534 11.26 9.92 2.78
C ALA A 534 11.56 8.47 2.38
N SER A 535 10.54 7.66 2.09
CA SER A 535 10.76 6.26 1.70
C SER A 535 11.41 6.15 0.32
N SER A 536 11.99 5.01 0.03
CA SER A 536 12.58 4.69 -1.27
C SER A 536 11.58 4.77 -2.45
N THR A 537 10.29 4.80 -2.17
CA THR A 537 9.20 4.92 -3.15
C THR A 537 8.47 6.27 -3.08
N GLY A 538 8.98 7.21 -2.30
CA GLY A 538 8.38 8.55 -2.13
C GLY A 538 7.21 8.62 -1.15
N GLY A 539 6.90 7.53 -0.44
CA GLY A 539 5.90 7.49 0.64
C GLY A 539 6.53 7.73 2.01
N ALA A 540 5.74 7.55 3.07
CA ALA A 540 6.20 7.66 4.45
C ALA A 540 7.14 6.52 4.86
N ILE A 541 8.02 6.79 5.82
CA ILE A 541 8.84 5.79 6.50
C ILE A 541 8.27 5.48 7.88
N GLY A 542 8.72 4.37 8.47
CA GLY A 542 8.16 3.83 9.70
C GLY A 542 6.95 2.93 9.44
N ASP A 543 6.32 2.48 10.51
CA ASP A 543 5.11 1.65 10.43
C ASP A 543 3.95 2.47 9.83
N PRO A 544 3.33 2.00 8.75
CA PRO A 544 2.27 2.74 8.05
C PRO A 544 1.07 3.13 8.92
N ARG A 545 0.82 2.41 10.03
CA ARG A 545 -0.28 2.75 10.94
C ARG A 545 -0.16 4.15 11.56
N TRP A 546 1.04 4.72 11.61
CA TRP A 546 1.35 6.02 12.23
C TRP A 546 1.52 7.16 11.22
N THR A 547 1.24 6.92 9.96
CA THR A 547 1.48 7.90 8.90
C THR A 547 0.23 8.65 8.44
N TYR A 548 -0.87 8.48 9.13
CA TYR A 548 -2.17 9.08 8.77
C TYR A 548 -2.74 9.94 9.88
#